data_a016ae171f115ebd3dfb159d333c8ded
#
_entry.id   a016ae171f115ebd3dfb159d333c8ded
#
_cell.length_a   1.000
_cell.length_b   1.000
_cell.length_c   1.000
_cell.angle_alpha   90.00
_cell.angle_beta   90.00
_cell.angle_gamma   90.00
#
_symmetry.space_group_name_H-M   'P 1'
#
loop_
_entity.id
_entity.type
_entity.pdbx_description
1 polymer ?
#
loop_
_entity_poly.entity_id
_entity_poly.type
_entity_poly.pdbx_seq_one_letter_code
_entity_poly.pdbx_strand_id
1 'polypeptide(L)'
;FIEPLALALSKKTGGRPVKIVMSRAEVLRATGPTASASMDVKIGMTKDGYITSGSVEFRMQGGAFGGSPVGEALQCAFASYNMPAVHHIGYDILANRPRAAAYRAPGSPMAAYAVESLIDEICTDLNLDPIDVRLKNAVKEGDKSSYGPKFKKIGLIETLKATKDHPNYSLSLGVNQGRGVAAGYWMNHGGETSVSVSLAEDGSVNVTVGTPDIGGSRASIALMTAETYGIPYDSVSVNIAETGALGFNEPTHGSRATLASGKAVYEAANQTISEMCRRVARKWQIDPDAVYWEXX
;
A
#
# COMPACT_ATOMS: atom_id res chain seq x y z
N PHE A 1 -21.76 1.55 -4.15
CA PHE A 1 -22.63 2.36 -3.29
C PHE A 1 -23.73 3.04 -4.09
N ILE A 2 -23.38 3.78 -5.16
CA ILE A 2 -24.37 4.44 -6.03
C ILE A 2 -24.70 3.63 -7.28
N GLU A 3 -24.05 2.50 -7.49
CA GLU A 3 -24.22 1.64 -8.65
C GLU A 3 -25.67 1.09 -8.75
N PRO A 4 -26.30 0.62 -7.64
CA PRO A 4 -27.69 0.18 -7.73
C PRO A 4 -28.65 1.30 -8.13
N LEU A 5 -28.35 2.55 -7.72
CA LEU A 5 -29.17 3.69 -8.09
C LEU A 5 -29.04 3.98 -9.58
N ALA A 6 -27.79 3.97 -10.11
CA ALA A 6 -27.55 4.17 -11.54
C ALA A 6 -28.27 3.08 -12.38
N LEU A 7 -28.19 1.83 -11.92
CA LEU A 7 -28.85 0.70 -12.58
C LEU A 7 -30.38 0.88 -12.59
N ALA A 8 -30.97 1.25 -11.44
CA ALA A 8 -32.40 1.47 -11.33
C ALA A 8 -32.87 2.60 -12.25
N LEU A 9 -32.09 3.68 -12.31
CA LEU A 9 -32.41 4.81 -13.20
C LEU A 9 -32.29 4.41 -14.67
N SER A 10 -31.26 3.65 -15.03
CA SER A 10 -31.12 3.14 -16.41
C SER A 10 -32.31 2.27 -16.79
N LYS A 11 -32.72 1.36 -15.91
CA LYS A 11 -33.91 0.51 -16.14
C LYS A 11 -35.16 1.36 -16.32
N LYS A 12 -35.34 2.37 -15.46
CA LYS A 12 -36.52 3.25 -15.50
C LYS A 12 -36.59 4.08 -16.79
N THR A 13 -35.44 4.41 -17.39
CA THR A 13 -35.37 5.20 -18.62
C THR A 13 -35.30 4.35 -19.89
N GLY A 14 -35.59 3.06 -19.78
CA GLY A 14 -35.62 2.16 -20.95
C GLY A 14 -34.23 1.75 -21.43
N GLY A 15 -33.27 1.63 -20.53
CA GLY A 15 -31.91 1.16 -20.83
C GLY A 15 -30.93 2.23 -21.25
N ARG A 16 -31.27 3.49 -21.07
CA ARG A 16 -30.33 4.58 -21.39
C ARG A 16 -29.13 4.58 -20.41
N PRO A 17 -27.93 4.89 -20.89
CA PRO A 17 -26.78 5.02 -20.00
C PRO A 17 -27.02 6.07 -18.94
N VAL A 18 -26.65 5.75 -17.69
CA VAL A 18 -26.77 6.69 -16.57
C VAL A 18 -25.40 6.78 -15.87
N LYS A 19 -24.95 8.00 -15.68
CA LYS A 19 -23.71 8.29 -14.93
C LYS A 19 -24.06 9.09 -13.68
N ILE A 20 -23.56 8.63 -12.53
CA ILE A 20 -23.72 9.32 -11.26
C ILE A 20 -22.33 9.58 -10.69
N VAL A 21 -22.07 10.82 -10.32
CA VAL A 21 -20.81 11.22 -9.69
C VAL A 21 -21.14 12.03 -8.43
N MET A 22 -20.65 11.57 -7.29
CA MET A 22 -20.86 12.28 -6.03
C MET A 22 -19.90 13.46 -5.91
N SER A 23 -20.41 14.56 -5.43
CA SER A 23 -19.55 15.68 -5.03
C SER A 23 -18.72 15.30 -3.81
N ARG A 24 -17.65 16.03 -3.53
CA ARG A 24 -16.82 15.77 -2.35
C ARG A 24 -17.63 15.85 -1.06
N ALA A 25 -18.54 16.81 -0.96
CA ALA A 25 -19.39 16.95 0.22
C ALA A 25 -20.28 15.73 0.42
N GLU A 26 -20.85 15.19 -0.68
CA GLU A 26 -21.67 13.98 -0.61
C GLU A 26 -20.85 12.77 -0.21
N VAL A 27 -19.64 12.63 -0.72
CA VAL A 27 -18.75 11.54 -0.34
C VAL A 27 -18.49 11.57 1.17
N LEU A 28 -18.16 12.74 1.71
CA LEU A 28 -17.87 12.89 3.14
C LEU A 28 -19.07 12.62 4.04
N ARG A 29 -20.29 12.88 3.52
CA ARG A 29 -21.53 12.71 4.31
C ARG A 29 -22.12 11.31 4.21
N ALA A 30 -21.96 10.64 3.08
CA ALA A 30 -22.77 9.47 2.76
C ALA A 30 -22.01 8.17 2.58
N THR A 31 -20.70 8.20 2.30
CA THR A 31 -19.98 6.96 1.98
C THR A 31 -19.22 6.35 3.15
N GLY A 32 -19.33 6.92 4.33
CA GLY A 32 -18.66 6.42 5.52
C GLY A 32 -17.29 7.06 5.73
N PRO A 33 -17.09 7.66 6.90
CA PRO A 33 -15.80 8.26 7.25
C PRO A 33 -14.78 7.20 7.64
N THR A 34 -13.51 7.61 7.76
CA THR A 34 -12.56 6.79 8.47
C THR A 34 -12.97 6.69 9.94
N ALA A 35 -12.66 5.56 10.58
CA ALA A 35 -13.03 5.34 11.98
C ALA A 35 -12.35 6.35 12.90
N SER A 36 -13.08 6.93 13.83
CA SER A 36 -12.46 7.63 14.94
C SER A 36 -11.95 6.60 15.95
N ALA A 37 -10.93 6.98 16.73
CA ALA A 37 -10.25 6.03 17.61
C ALA A 37 -9.89 6.67 18.94
N SER A 38 -9.96 5.85 20.00
CA SER A 38 -9.34 6.13 21.29
C SER A 38 -8.34 5.01 21.53
N MET A 39 -7.12 5.37 21.90
CA MET A 39 -6.03 4.42 21.94
C MET A 39 -5.21 4.57 23.21
N ASP A 40 -5.07 3.47 23.96
CA ASP A 40 -4.20 3.40 25.13
C ASP A 40 -3.02 2.51 24.78
N VAL A 41 -1.79 3.04 24.90
CA VAL A 41 -0.57 2.31 24.58
C VAL A 41 0.38 2.34 25.78
N LYS A 42 0.98 1.21 26.08
CA LYS A 42 2.03 1.09 27.10
C LYS A 42 3.21 0.34 26.50
N ILE A 43 4.41 0.84 26.75
CA ILE A 43 5.65 0.20 26.30
C ILE A 43 6.62 0.13 27.46
N GLY A 44 7.11 -1.07 27.76
CA GLY A 44 8.23 -1.26 28.68
C GLY A 44 9.53 -1.20 27.92
N MET A 45 10.47 -0.38 28.42
CA MET A 45 11.77 -0.22 27.74
C MET A 45 12.86 -0.11 28.79
N THR A 46 14.00 -0.74 28.53
CA THR A 46 15.20 -0.59 29.39
C THR A 46 15.83 0.77 29.17
N LYS A 47 16.66 1.20 30.12
CA LYS A 47 17.35 2.52 30.02
C LYS A 47 18.26 2.63 28.80
N ASP A 48 18.73 1.50 28.27
CA ASP A 48 19.56 1.48 27.06
C ASP A 48 18.76 1.21 25.78
N GLY A 49 17.41 1.27 25.86
CA GLY A 49 16.54 1.32 24.69
C GLY A 49 16.06 -0.03 24.15
N TYR A 50 16.14 -1.13 24.91
CA TYR A 50 15.53 -2.39 24.50
C TYR A 50 14.07 -2.44 24.95
N ILE A 51 13.17 -2.74 24.01
CA ILE A 51 11.74 -2.91 24.32
C ILE A 51 11.54 -4.27 24.97
N THR A 52 10.91 -4.29 26.13
CA THR A 52 10.67 -5.52 26.89
C THR A 52 9.22 -6.01 26.77
N SER A 53 8.29 -5.10 26.57
CA SER A 53 6.88 -5.47 26.44
C SER A 53 6.09 -4.34 25.80
N GLY A 54 4.92 -4.67 25.25
CA GLY A 54 3.99 -3.69 24.73
C GLY A 54 2.55 -4.10 24.96
N SER A 55 1.71 -3.12 25.22
CA SER A 55 0.27 -3.35 25.36
C SER A 55 -0.49 -2.24 24.62
N VAL A 56 -1.48 -2.62 23.84
CA VAL A 56 -2.39 -1.66 23.20
C VAL A 56 -3.84 -2.05 23.51
N GLU A 57 -4.64 -1.03 23.80
CA GLU A 57 -6.08 -1.16 23.87
C GLU A 57 -6.68 -0.09 22.95
N PHE A 58 -7.31 -0.53 21.87
CA PHE A 58 -7.87 0.36 20.84
C PHE A 58 -9.40 0.23 20.83
N ARG A 59 -10.07 1.37 20.85
CA ARG A 59 -11.51 1.45 20.66
C ARG A 59 -11.74 2.25 19.39
N MET A 60 -12.32 1.60 18.37
CA MET A 60 -12.52 2.23 17.07
C MET A 60 -13.99 2.21 16.69
N GLN A 61 -14.47 3.33 16.18
CA GLN A 61 -15.87 3.51 15.83
C GLN A 61 -16.20 2.81 14.51
N GLY A 62 -17.12 1.86 14.54
CA GLY A 62 -17.65 1.20 13.34
C GLY A 62 -18.80 1.95 12.70
N GLY A 63 -19.48 2.81 13.45
CA GLY A 63 -20.72 3.45 13.03
C GLY A 63 -21.93 2.63 13.43
N ALA A 64 -23.03 2.75 12.67
CA ALA A 64 -24.28 2.05 12.98
C ALA A 64 -24.17 0.54 12.78
N PHE A 65 -23.15 0.08 12.08
CA PHE A 65 -22.87 -1.34 11.82
C PHE A 65 -21.41 -1.60 12.12
N GLY A 66 -21.09 -2.76 12.65
CA GLY A 66 -19.72 -3.14 12.93
C GLY A 66 -18.85 -3.19 11.68
N GLY A 67 -17.55 -3.11 11.85
CA GLY A 67 -16.58 -3.17 10.77
C GLY A 67 -15.59 -2.02 10.77
N SER A 68 -15.24 -1.53 11.97
CA SER A 68 -14.10 -0.62 12.08
C SER A 68 -12.79 -1.37 11.75
N PRO A 69 -11.71 -0.66 11.40
CA PRO A 69 -10.43 -1.31 11.11
C PRO A 69 -9.61 -1.60 12.36
N VAL A 70 -10.27 -1.98 13.47
CA VAL A 70 -9.58 -2.23 14.73
C VAL A 70 -8.66 -3.46 14.63
N GLY A 71 -9.07 -4.47 13.87
CA GLY A 71 -8.24 -5.67 13.66
C GLY A 71 -6.93 -5.33 12.97
N GLU A 72 -7.01 -4.56 11.89
CA GLU A 72 -5.83 -4.13 11.14
C GLU A 72 -4.95 -3.19 11.98
N ALA A 73 -5.57 -2.33 12.78
CA ALA A 73 -4.81 -1.45 13.69
C ALA A 73 -3.98 -2.27 14.68
N LEU A 74 -4.59 -3.31 15.28
CA LEU A 74 -3.87 -4.19 16.21
C LEU A 74 -2.72 -4.93 15.52
N GLN A 75 -2.95 -5.42 14.29
CA GLN A 75 -1.91 -6.09 13.52
C GLN A 75 -0.71 -5.18 13.26
N CYS A 76 -0.99 -3.89 13.00
CA CYS A 76 0.06 -2.93 12.65
C CYS A 76 0.78 -2.34 13.88
N ALA A 77 0.15 -2.36 15.05
CA ALA A 77 0.60 -1.57 16.21
C ALA A 77 2.08 -1.78 16.56
N PHE A 78 2.50 -3.02 16.70
CA PHE A 78 3.89 -3.34 17.06
C PHE A 78 4.60 -4.16 15.97
N ALA A 79 4.07 -4.16 14.75
CA ALA A 79 4.59 -5.04 13.70
C ALA A 79 6.05 -4.73 13.32
N SER A 80 6.50 -3.50 13.52
CA SER A 80 7.87 -3.08 13.22
C SER A 80 8.89 -3.54 14.27
N TYR A 81 8.43 -4.09 15.40
CA TYR A 81 9.30 -4.33 16.55
C TYR A 81 9.31 -5.78 16.99
N ASN A 82 10.50 -6.30 17.27
CA ASN A 82 10.69 -7.63 17.85
C ASN A 82 10.53 -7.51 19.37
N MET A 83 9.36 -7.90 19.88
CA MET A 83 8.98 -7.68 21.27
C MET A 83 8.78 -9.01 21.98
N PRO A 84 9.43 -9.21 23.14
CA PRO A 84 9.27 -10.47 23.88
C PRO A 84 7.85 -10.74 24.37
N ALA A 85 7.10 -9.68 24.70
CA ALA A 85 5.74 -9.83 25.23
C ALA A 85 4.85 -8.73 24.66
N VAL A 86 3.68 -9.12 24.11
CA VAL A 86 2.71 -8.17 23.58
C VAL A 86 1.31 -8.54 24.08
N HIS A 87 0.50 -7.52 24.26
CA HIS A 87 -0.91 -7.68 24.64
C HIS A 87 -1.75 -6.73 23.79
N HIS A 88 -2.68 -7.27 23.01
CA HIS A 88 -3.53 -6.51 22.09
C HIS A 88 -4.99 -6.67 22.47
N ILE A 89 -5.70 -5.56 22.72
CA ILE A 89 -7.15 -5.55 22.90
C ILE A 89 -7.75 -4.55 21.93
N GLY A 90 -8.82 -4.94 21.23
CA GLY A 90 -9.51 -4.05 20.32
C GLY A 90 -11.02 -4.16 20.46
N TYR A 91 -11.67 -3.01 20.41
CA TYR A 91 -13.13 -2.91 20.47
C TYR A 91 -13.66 -2.21 19.23
N ASP A 92 -14.61 -2.85 18.56
CA ASP A 92 -15.39 -2.24 17.48
C ASP A 92 -16.63 -1.60 18.09
N ILE A 93 -16.67 -0.26 18.12
CA ILE A 93 -17.67 0.50 18.86
C ILE A 93 -18.81 0.92 17.93
N LEU A 94 -20.02 0.50 18.22
CA LEU A 94 -21.21 0.94 17.50
C LEU A 94 -21.60 2.35 17.93
N ALA A 95 -22.00 3.18 16.96
CA ALA A 95 -22.39 4.56 17.22
C ALA A 95 -23.39 5.03 16.16
N ASN A 96 -24.22 6.01 16.50
CA ASN A 96 -25.23 6.56 15.60
C ASN A 96 -24.57 7.48 14.56
N ARG A 97 -23.77 6.88 13.67
CA ARG A 97 -23.06 7.56 12.59
C ARG A 97 -23.04 6.65 11.37
N PRO A 98 -22.74 7.19 10.18
CA PRO A 98 -22.55 6.32 9.02
C PRO A 98 -21.48 5.27 9.32
N ARG A 99 -21.64 4.09 8.72
CA ARG A 99 -20.67 3.01 8.89
C ARG A 99 -19.27 3.48 8.47
N ALA A 100 -18.29 3.21 9.32
CA ALA A 100 -16.89 3.52 8.96
C ALA A 100 -16.49 2.76 7.70
N ALA A 101 -15.67 3.38 6.88
CA ALA A 101 -15.19 2.78 5.64
C ALA A 101 -13.68 2.76 5.60
N ALA A 102 -13.14 1.83 4.81
CA ALA A 102 -11.70 1.69 4.64
C ALA A 102 -11.11 2.98 4.05
N TYR A 103 -10.07 3.48 4.67
CA TYR A 103 -9.33 4.65 4.21
C TYR A 103 -7.85 4.33 4.30
N ARG A 104 -7.18 4.30 3.18
CA ARG A 104 -5.73 4.14 2.93
C ARG A 104 -4.97 3.53 4.13
N ALA A 105 -4.67 2.22 4.06
CA ALA A 105 -4.11 1.41 5.15
C ALA A 105 -4.98 1.51 6.41
N PRO A 106 -6.24 0.99 6.36
CA PRO A 106 -7.21 1.18 7.46
C PRO A 106 -6.63 0.76 8.81
N GLY A 107 -6.67 1.67 9.77
CA GLY A 107 -6.18 1.40 11.13
C GLY A 107 -4.69 1.62 11.32
N SER A 108 -3.86 1.41 10.30
CA SER A 108 -2.41 1.53 10.44
C SER A 108 -1.95 2.94 10.82
N PRO A 109 -2.45 4.03 10.19
CA PRO A 109 -2.02 5.37 10.61
C PRO A 109 -2.36 5.69 12.07
N MET A 110 -3.53 5.24 12.55
CA MET A 110 -3.91 5.45 13.95
C MET A 110 -2.96 4.69 14.88
N ALA A 111 -2.71 3.41 14.58
CA ALA A 111 -1.81 2.58 15.38
C ALA A 111 -0.39 3.15 15.37
N ALA A 112 0.11 3.56 14.20
CA ALA A 112 1.44 4.15 14.07
C ALA A 112 1.53 5.46 14.88
N TYR A 113 0.51 6.32 14.78
CA TYR A 113 0.49 7.55 15.56
C TYR A 113 0.65 7.26 17.06
N ALA A 114 -0.14 6.33 17.58
CA ALA A 114 -0.14 6.05 19.01
C ALA A 114 1.18 5.42 19.49
N VAL A 115 1.67 4.41 18.76
CA VAL A 115 2.86 3.66 19.16
C VAL A 115 4.14 4.49 18.95
N GLU A 116 4.26 5.11 17.76
CA GLU A 116 5.50 5.80 17.39
C GLU A 116 5.68 7.12 18.17
N SER A 117 4.56 7.81 18.51
CA SER A 117 4.64 8.98 19.36
C SER A 117 5.17 8.61 20.75
N LEU A 118 4.66 7.50 21.32
CA LEU A 118 5.14 7.04 22.63
C LEU A 118 6.62 6.64 22.58
N ILE A 119 7.04 5.97 21.51
CA ILE A 119 8.46 5.61 21.36
C ILE A 119 9.32 6.88 21.30
N ASP A 120 8.89 7.92 20.56
CA ASP A 120 9.63 9.18 20.49
C ASP A 120 9.67 9.89 21.86
N GLU A 121 8.56 9.85 22.63
CA GLU A 121 8.54 10.39 23.99
C GLU A 121 9.56 9.66 24.89
N ILE A 122 9.58 8.33 24.85
CA ILE A 122 10.52 7.52 25.64
C ILE A 122 11.97 7.83 25.21
N CYS A 123 12.23 7.95 23.91
CA CYS A 123 13.57 8.30 23.42
C CYS A 123 14.01 9.66 23.97
N THR A 124 13.10 10.63 24.00
CA THR A 124 13.39 11.95 24.54
C THR A 124 13.70 11.87 26.03
N ASP A 125 12.87 11.17 26.80
CA ASP A 125 13.03 11.04 28.26
C ASP A 125 14.34 10.33 28.63
N LEU A 126 14.76 9.35 27.82
CA LEU A 126 15.97 8.59 28.06
C LEU A 126 17.20 9.18 27.35
N ASN A 127 17.03 10.27 26.60
CA ASN A 127 18.07 10.91 25.81
C ASN A 127 18.73 9.92 24.83
N LEU A 128 17.89 9.15 24.09
CA LEU A 128 18.33 8.16 23.11
C LEU A 128 17.99 8.63 21.70
N ASP A 129 18.83 8.24 20.74
CA ASP A 129 18.54 8.50 19.32
C ASP A 129 17.35 7.65 18.87
N PRO A 130 16.30 8.26 18.31
CA PRO A 130 15.09 7.50 17.96
C PRO A 130 15.29 6.47 16.84
N ILE A 131 16.25 6.69 15.91
CA ILE A 131 16.53 5.67 14.90
C ILE A 131 17.32 4.51 15.53
N ASP A 132 18.25 4.80 16.42
CA ASP A 132 19.03 3.74 17.10
C ASP A 132 18.12 2.84 17.93
N VAL A 133 17.14 3.42 18.64
CA VAL A 133 16.17 2.62 19.39
C VAL A 133 15.38 1.73 18.44
N ARG A 134 14.94 2.27 17.31
CA ARG A 134 14.19 1.49 16.32
C ARG A 134 15.07 0.39 15.70
N LEU A 135 16.31 0.68 15.33
CA LEU A 135 17.24 -0.33 14.80
C LEU A 135 17.51 -1.46 15.81
N LYS A 136 17.65 -1.10 17.08
CA LYS A 136 17.92 -2.06 18.16
C LYS A 136 16.77 -3.07 18.31
N ASN A 137 15.54 -2.63 18.04
CA ASN A 137 14.33 -3.42 18.25
C ASN A 137 13.65 -3.86 16.95
N ALA A 138 14.21 -3.55 15.79
CA ALA A 138 13.58 -3.83 14.50
C ALA A 138 13.40 -5.32 14.27
N VAL A 139 12.23 -5.68 13.72
CA VAL A 139 12.03 -7.04 13.21
C VAL A 139 12.90 -7.29 11.97
N LYS A 140 13.24 -8.54 11.76
CA LYS A 140 14.01 -8.99 10.61
C LYS A 140 13.43 -10.29 10.07
N GLU A 141 13.94 -10.72 8.93
CA GLU A 141 13.51 -11.97 8.32
C GLU A 141 13.59 -13.13 9.31
N GLY A 142 12.52 -13.90 9.42
CA GLY A 142 12.40 -15.05 10.32
C GLY A 142 11.81 -14.71 11.69
N ASP A 143 11.81 -13.46 12.10
CA ASP A 143 11.21 -13.07 13.38
C ASP A 143 9.69 -13.26 13.35
N LYS A 144 9.14 -13.62 14.50
CA LYS A 144 7.70 -13.72 14.67
C LYS A 144 7.13 -12.31 14.86
N SER A 145 6.12 -11.97 14.07
CA SER A 145 5.45 -10.67 14.22
C SER A 145 4.64 -10.63 15.51
N SER A 146 4.34 -9.41 15.96
CA SER A 146 3.50 -9.20 17.15
C SER A 146 2.07 -9.74 16.97
N TYR A 147 1.63 -9.99 15.73
CA TYR A 147 0.29 -10.50 15.45
C TYR A 147 0.29 -11.98 14.99
N GLY A 148 1.45 -12.66 15.02
CA GLY A 148 1.54 -14.11 14.87
C GLY A 148 2.45 -14.64 13.77
N PRO A 149 2.26 -14.29 12.50
CA PRO A 149 3.07 -14.87 11.41
C PRO A 149 4.54 -14.52 11.49
N LYS A 150 5.40 -15.34 10.88
CA LYS A 150 6.82 -15.00 10.72
C LYS A 150 7.01 -14.13 9.50
N PHE A 151 7.88 -13.16 9.62
CA PHE A 151 8.22 -12.29 8.50
C PHE A 151 9.06 -13.06 7.47
N LYS A 152 8.69 -12.90 6.22
CA LYS A 152 9.54 -13.26 5.09
C LYS A 152 10.57 -12.12 4.91
N LYS A 153 11.17 -12.00 3.73
CA LYS A 153 12.15 -10.94 3.45
C LYS A 153 11.52 -9.56 3.70
N ILE A 154 12.17 -8.77 4.53
CA ILE A 154 11.74 -7.38 4.84
C ILE A 154 12.98 -6.48 4.87
N GLY A 155 12.79 -5.20 4.52
CA GLY A 155 13.89 -4.23 4.42
C GLY A 155 13.84 -3.13 5.48
N LEU A 156 13.25 -3.39 6.66
CA LEU A 156 13.09 -2.36 7.68
C LEU A 156 14.44 -1.82 8.17
N ILE A 157 15.38 -2.72 8.47
CA ILE A 157 16.70 -2.33 8.98
C ILE A 157 17.44 -1.48 7.95
N GLU A 158 17.40 -1.89 6.69
CA GLU A 158 18.05 -1.15 5.59
C GLU A 158 17.43 0.22 5.42
N THR A 159 16.10 0.31 5.53
CA THR A 159 15.37 1.59 5.43
C THR A 159 15.75 2.53 6.58
N LEU A 160 15.79 2.00 7.81
CA LEU A 160 16.18 2.80 8.98
C LEU A 160 17.62 3.29 8.86
N LYS A 161 18.54 2.44 8.40
CA LYS A 161 19.95 2.84 8.19
C LYS A 161 20.04 3.93 7.12
N ALA A 162 19.37 3.75 5.98
CA ALA A 162 19.38 4.76 4.93
C ALA A 162 18.82 6.10 5.41
N THR A 163 17.78 6.06 6.26
CA THR A 163 17.22 7.28 6.86
C THR A 163 18.23 7.95 7.79
N LYS A 164 18.91 7.16 8.62
CA LYS A 164 19.91 7.69 9.55
C LYS A 164 21.10 8.31 8.83
N ASP A 165 21.52 7.68 7.74
CA ASP A 165 22.68 8.13 6.95
C ASP A 165 22.36 9.33 6.04
N HIS A 166 21.06 9.67 5.89
CA HIS A 166 20.66 10.77 5.02
C HIS A 166 21.08 12.11 5.62
N PRO A 167 21.70 13.02 4.83
CA PRO A 167 22.19 14.29 5.37
C PRO A 167 21.17 15.10 6.17
N ASN A 168 19.90 15.05 5.78
CA ASN A 168 18.86 15.79 6.50
C ASN A 168 18.68 15.33 7.95
N TYR A 169 19.04 14.08 8.28
CA TYR A 169 18.88 13.57 9.64
C TYR A 169 19.85 14.26 10.62
N SER A 170 21.03 14.59 10.15
CA SER A 170 22.06 15.20 10.99
C SER A 170 22.06 16.75 10.97
N LEU A 171 21.20 17.39 10.15
CA LEU A 171 21.15 18.84 10.11
C LEU A 171 20.73 19.43 11.46
N SER A 172 21.39 20.51 11.87
CA SER A 172 20.99 21.26 13.06
C SER A 172 19.62 21.90 12.82
N LEU A 173 18.77 21.84 13.82
CA LEU A 173 17.44 22.44 13.75
C LEU A 173 17.50 23.90 14.20
N GLY A 174 16.77 24.76 13.52
CA GLY A 174 16.60 26.16 13.90
C GLY A 174 15.51 26.33 14.94
N VAL A 175 15.31 27.57 15.35
CA VAL A 175 14.25 27.92 16.30
C VAL A 175 12.89 27.55 15.68
N ASN A 176 12.03 26.91 16.47
CA ASN A 176 10.69 26.47 16.05
C ASN A 176 10.69 25.38 14.98
N GLN A 177 11.79 24.63 14.87
CA GLN A 177 11.85 23.44 14.00
C GLN A 177 11.91 22.17 14.85
N GLY A 178 11.30 21.11 14.35
CA GLY A 178 11.30 19.81 15.01
C GLY A 178 11.60 18.68 14.01
N ARG A 179 12.09 17.56 14.51
CA ARG A 179 12.30 16.35 13.74
C ARG A 179 11.64 15.21 14.49
N GLY A 180 10.80 14.46 13.78
CA GLY A 180 10.18 13.24 14.30
C GLY A 180 10.57 12.04 13.44
N VAL A 181 10.54 10.87 14.04
CA VAL A 181 10.80 9.61 13.34
C VAL A 181 9.65 8.64 13.62
N ALA A 182 9.21 7.92 12.62
CA ALA A 182 8.19 6.90 12.79
C ALA A 182 8.46 5.75 11.83
N ALA A 183 8.26 4.52 12.29
CA ALA A 183 8.32 3.33 11.47
C ALA A 183 6.88 2.86 11.20
N GLY A 184 6.50 2.69 9.95
CA GLY A 184 5.17 2.24 9.60
C GLY A 184 5.17 0.81 9.10
N TYR A 185 4.04 0.14 9.24
CA TYR A 185 3.83 -1.19 8.71
C TYR A 185 2.45 -1.28 8.05
N TRP A 186 2.43 -1.93 6.90
CA TRP A 186 1.16 -2.30 6.27
C TRP A 186 1.39 -3.57 5.44
N MET A 187 0.49 -4.54 5.62
CA MET A 187 0.50 -5.75 4.82
C MET A 187 -0.06 -5.44 3.43
N ASN A 188 0.68 -5.72 2.37
CA ASN A 188 0.17 -5.61 1.01
C ASN A 188 -0.60 -6.88 0.66
N HIS A 189 -1.79 -6.70 0.09
CA HIS A 189 -2.56 -7.80 -0.43
C HIS A 189 -2.21 -8.01 -1.91
N GLY A 190 -2.15 -9.25 -2.34
CA GLY A 190 -2.02 -9.59 -3.75
C GLY A 190 -3.38 -9.67 -4.42
N GLY A 191 -3.68 -10.80 -5.00
CA GLY A 191 -4.97 -11.08 -5.63
C GLY A 191 -4.89 -10.99 -7.15
N GLU A 192 -5.94 -11.46 -7.78
CA GLU A 192 -6.01 -11.59 -9.22
C GLU A 192 -6.14 -10.25 -9.91
N THR A 193 -5.45 -10.10 -11.04
CA THR A 193 -5.57 -8.92 -11.88
C THR A 193 -5.30 -9.30 -13.33
N SER A 194 -6.00 -8.64 -14.24
CA SER A 194 -5.84 -8.83 -15.68
C SER A 194 -5.32 -7.54 -16.30
N VAL A 195 -4.40 -7.69 -17.24
CA VAL A 195 -3.89 -6.57 -18.04
C VAL A 195 -3.74 -7.02 -19.48
N SER A 196 -3.71 -6.06 -20.38
CA SER A 196 -3.37 -6.29 -21.80
C SER A 196 -2.26 -5.31 -22.17
N VAL A 197 -1.23 -5.80 -22.84
CA VAL A 197 -0.11 -4.98 -23.33
C VAL A 197 -0.01 -5.17 -24.83
N SER A 198 -0.01 -4.06 -25.57
CA SER A 198 0.13 -4.05 -27.04
C SER A 198 1.31 -3.18 -27.42
N LEU A 199 2.20 -3.72 -28.25
CA LEU A 199 3.32 -2.98 -28.81
C LEU A 199 2.94 -2.58 -30.24
N ALA A 200 3.04 -1.28 -30.53
CA ALA A 200 2.72 -0.74 -31.85
C ALA A 200 3.95 -0.72 -32.75
N GLU A 201 3.73 -0.56 -34.07
CA GLU A 201 4.80 -0.57 -35.06
C GLU A 201 5.79 0.59 -34.92
N ASP A 202 5.35 1.69 -34.31
CA ASP A 202 6.19 2.86 -34.04
C ASP A 202 7.00 2.75 -32.75
N GLY A 203 6.89 1.60 -32.05
CA GLY A 203 7.59 1.38 -30.79
C GLY A 203 6.83 1.85 -29.55
N SER A 204 5.65 2.45 -29.70
CA SER A 204 4.85 2.85 -28.56
C SER A 204 4.16 1.62 -27.95
N VAL A 205 3.86 1.72 -26.64
CA VAL A 205 3.22 0.62 -25.90
C VAL A 205 1.90 1.10 -25.30
N ASN A 206 0.85 0.34 -25.57
CA ASN A 206 -0.47 0.58 -24.97
C ASN A 206 -0.74 -0.49 -23.91
N VAL A 207 -1.01 -0.03 -22.70
CA VAL A 207 -1.36 -0.90 -21.57
C VAL A 207 -2.82 -0.67 -21.20
N THR A 208 -3.58 -1.73 -21.06
CA THR A 208 -4.96 -1.65 -20.57
C THR A 208 -5.03 -2.40 -19.25
N VAL A 209 -5.50 -1.71 -18.19
CA VAL A 209 -5.59 -2.26 -16.83
C VAL A 209 -7.03 -2.15 -16.33
N GLY A 210 -7.47 -3.10 -15.53
CA GLY A 210 -8.80 -3.08 -14.92
C GLY A 210 -8.88 -2.31 -13.60
N THR A 211 -7.73 -1.92 -13.06
CA THR A 211 -7.64 -1.20 -11.79
C THR A 211 -7.92 0.28 -12.00
N PRO A 212 -8.82 0.91 -11.21
CA PRO A 212 -9.00 2.36 -11.32
C PRO A 212 -7.75 3.12 -10.92
N ASP A 213 -7.63 4.35 -11.42
CA ASP A 213 -6.45 5.20 -11.14
C ASP A 213 -6.57 5.79 -9.73
N ILE A 214 -5.94 5.16 -8.78
CA ILE A 214 -5.92 5.62 -7.40
C ILE A 214 -4.53 6.14 -7.06
N GLY A 215 -4.45 7.43 -6.73
CA GLY A 215 -3.20 8.06 -6.32
C GLY A 215 -2.13 8.06 -7.40
N GLY A 216 -2.54 8.08 -8.67
CA GLY A 216 -1.60 8.13 -9.78
C GLY A 216 -1.04 6.75 -10.19
N SER A 217 -1.77 5.68 -9.92
CA SER A 217 -1.30 4.32 -10.27
C SER A 217 -1.05 4.16 -11.78
N ARG A 218 -1.78 4.90 -12.65
CA ARG A 218 -1.49 4.86 -14.09
C ARG A 218 -0.05 5.29 -14.39
N ALA A 219 0.41 6.36 -13.74
CA ALA A 219 1.79 6.83 -13.94
C ALA A 219 2.81 5.77 -13.48
N SER A 220 2.54 5.12 -12.34
CA SER A 220 3.41 4.04 -11.85
C SER A 220 3.46 2.86 -12.83
N ILE A 221 2.31 2.48 -13.38
CA ILE A 221 2.22 1.38 -14.34
C ILE A 221 2.94 1.75 -15.64
N ALA A 222 2.79 3.00 -16.10
CA ALA A 222 3.51 3.48 -17.28
C ALA A 222 5.03 3.40 -17.07
N LEU A 223 5.49 3.83 -15.89
CA LEU A 223 6.93 3.78 -15.57
C LEU A 223 7.45 2.34 -15.52
N MET A 224 6.71 1.44 -14.85
CA MET A 224 7.08 0.03 -14.81
C MET A 224 7.15 -0.60 -16.20
N THR A 225 6.21 -0.22 -17.07
CA THR A 225 6.19 -0.68 -18.47
C THR A 225 7.42 -0.16 -19.22
N ALA A 226 7.67 1.15 -19.11
CA ALA A 226 8.79 1.81 -19.78
C ALA A 226 10.11 1.18 -19.36
N GLU A 227 10.31 0.96 -18.07
CA GLU A 227 11.51 0.31 -17.54
C GLU A 227 11.66 -1.14 -18.03
N THR A 228 10.55 -1.86 -18.12
CA THR A 228 10.60 -3.27 -18.58
C THR A 228 11.05 -3.37 -20.04
N TYR A 229 10.57 -2.45 -20.88
CA TYR A 229 10.95 -2.43 -22.30
C TYR A 229 12.26 -1.66 -22.58
N GLY A 230 12.71 -0.81 -21.64
CA GLY A 230 13.84 0.07 -21.86
C GLY A 230 13.52 1.22 -22.82
N ILE A 231 12.29 1.76 -22.75
CA ILE A 231 11.83 2.83 -23.66
C ILE A 231 11.47 4.09 -22.86
N PRO A 232 11.40 5.26 -23.52
CA PRO A 232 10.99 6.48 -22.83
C PRO A 232 9.58 6.36 -22.22
N TYR A 233 9.41 6.95 -21.05
CA TYR A 233 8.11 6.97 -20.34
C TYR A 233 6.98 7.48 -21.24
N ASP A 234 7.26 8.52 -22.03
CA ASP A 234 6.25 9.15 -22.89
C ASP A 234 5.80 8.26 -24.05
N SER A 235 6.49 7.14 -24.31
CA SER A 235 6.08 6.15 -25.30
C SER A 235 5.03 5.18 -24.79
N VAL A 236 4.64 5.29 -23.50
CA VAL A 236 3.68 4.35 -22.89
C VAL A 236 2.35 5.05 -22.58
N SER A 237 1.26 4.49 -23.07
CA SER A 237 -0.11 4.91 -22.76
C SER A 237 -0.78 3.89 -21.85
N VAL A 238 -1.38 4.34 -20.75
CA VAL A 238 -2.13 3.46 -19.85
C VAL A 238 -3.60 3.85 -19.85
N ASN A 239 -4.45 2.89 -20.20
CA ASN A 239 -5.90 3.04 -20.27
C ASN A 239 -6.56 2.18 -19.19
N ILE A 240 -7.59 2.73 -18.54
CA ILE A 240 -8.40 1.97 -17.60
C ILE A 240 -9.56 1.35 -18.39
N ALA A 241 -9.64 0.03 -18.34
CA ALA A 241 -10.62 -0.73 -19.13
C ALA A 241 -12.03 -0.59 -18.57
N GLU A 242 -13.00 -0.66 -19.43
CA GLU A 242 -14.35 -0.98 -19.04
C GLU A 242 -14.44 -2.51 -18.78
N THR A 243 -15.43 -2.91 -18.01
CA THR A 243 -15.50 -4.29 -17.49
C THR A 243 -15.62 -5.38 -18.56
N GLY A 244 -16.04 -5.02 -19.77
CA GLY A 244 -16.14 -5.97 -20.89
C GLY A 244 -14.84 -6.19 -21.65
N ALA A 245 -13.79 -5.39 -21.37
CA ALA A 245 -12.56 -5.38 -22.17
C ALA A 245 -11.43 -6.23 -21.59
N LEU A 246 -11.53 -6.63 -20.34
CA LEU A 246 -10.50 -7.43 -19.65
C LEU A 246 -11.13 -8.51 -18.79
N GLY A 247 -10.32 -9.46 -18.36
CA GLY A 247 -10.71 -10.47 -17.40
C GLY A 247 -10.90 -9.90 -15.99
N PHE A 248 -11.03 -10.77 -15.02
CA PHE A 248 -11.33 -10.42 -13.66
C PHE A 248 -10.22 -9.57 -13.04
N ASN A 249 -10.63 -8.59 -12.24
CA ASN A 249 -9.74 -7.79 -11.41
C ASN A 249 -10.37 -7.68 -10.03
N GLU A 250 -9.61 -8.06 -9.01
CA GLU A 250 -10.08 -7.87 -7.63
C GLU A 250 -10.27 -6.39 -7.32
N PRO A 251 -11.23 -6.08 -6.43
CA PRO A 251 -11.42 -4.68 -6.01
C PRO A 251 -10.14 -4.07 -5.44
N THR A 252 -10.02 -2.76 -5.56
CA THR A 252 -8.89 -2.02 -5.01
C THR A 252 -9.01 -1.95 -3.49
N HIS A 253 -8.15 -2.68 -2.79
CA HIS A 253 -8.03 -2.68 -1.34
C HIS A 253 -6.64 -3.19 -0.95
N GLY A 254 -6.27 -3.08 0.32
CA GLY A 254 -5.04 -3.68 0.85
C GLY A 254 -3.76 -3.23 0.16
N SER A 255 -3.77 -2.08 -0.50
CA SER A 255 -2.63 -1.51 -1.23
C SER A 255 -2.15 -2.39 -2.39
N ARG A 256 -3.06 -3.14 -3.02
CA ARG A 256 -2.70 -4.09 -4.06
C ARG A 256 -2.54 -3.50 -5.46
N ALA A 257 -3.14 -2.32 -5.72
CA ALA A 257 -3.27 -1.84 -7.10
C ALA A 257 -1.92 -1.76 -7.83
N THR A 258 -0.97 -1.01 -7.30
CA THR A 258 0.34 -0.88 -7.95
C THR A 258 1.11 -2.21 -7.93
N LEU A 259 1.05 -2.93 -6.81
CA LEU A 259 1.77 -4.21 -6.67
C LEU A 259 1.24 -5.26 -7.66
N ALA A 260 -0.06 -5.54 -7.62
CA ALA A 260 -0.64 -6.63 -8.42
C ALA A 260 -0.70 -6.27 -9.91
N SER A 261 -1.17 -5.05 -10.23
CA SER A 261 -1.25 -4.64 -11.64
C SER A 261 0.13 -4.41 -12.23
N GLY A 262 1.06 -3.86 -11.45
CA GLY A 262 2.45 -3.68 -11.91
C GLY A 262 3.12 -5.02 -12.20
N LYS A 263 2.93 -6.01 -11.33
CA LYS A 263 3.45 -7.36 -11.59
C LYS A 263 2.84 -7.96 -12.85
N ALA A 264 1.52 -7.85 -13.02
CA ALA A 264 0.84 -8.38 -14.20
C ALA A 264 1.35 -7.70 -15.49
N VAL A 265 1.55 -6.38 -15.44
CA VAL A 265 2.10 -5.64 -16.59
C VAL A 265 3.54 -6.08 -16.87
N TYR A 266 4.37 -6.22 -15.84
CA TYR A 266 5.74 -6.70 -15.99
C TYR A 266 5.76 -8.08 -16.67
N GLU A 267 4.91 -8.99 -16.21
CA GLU A 267 4.82 -10.34 -16.80
C GLU A 267 4.35 -10.29 -18.24
N ALA A 268 3.30 -9.50 -18.55
CA ALA A 268 2.77 -9.38 -19.90
C ALA A 268 3.81 -8.74 -20.85
N ALA A 269 4.51 -7.71 -20.38
CA ALA A 269 5.57 -7.07 -21.19
C ALA A 269 6.68 -8.07 -21.52
N ASN A 270 7.13 -8.85 -20.54
CA ASN A 270 8.14 -9.87 -20.78
C ASN A 270 7.67 -10.96 -21.74
N GLN A 271 6.36 -11.29 -21.71
CA GLN A 271 5.80 -12.23 -22.70
C GLN A 271 5.88 -11.66 -24.13
N THR A 272 5.58 -10.37 -24.31
CA THR A 272 5.70 -9.76 -25.65
C THR A 272 7.15 -9.67 -26.07
N ILE A 273 8.07 -9.33 -25.17
CA ILE A 273 9.51 -9.33 -25.46
C ILE A 273 9.95 -10.71 -25.92
N SER A 274 9.58 -11.74 -25.19
CA SER A 274 9.94 -13.13 -25.54
C SER A 274 9.36 -13.53 -26.90
N GLU A 275 8.13 -13.11 -27.19
CA GLU A 275 7.53 -13.40 -28.50
C GLU A 275 8.25 -12.66 -29.64
N MET A 276 8.66 -11.40 -29.41
CA MET A 276 9.43 -10.66 -30.39
C MET A 276 10.79 -11.32 -30.66
N CYS A 277 11.50 -11.71 -29.61
CA CYS A 277 12.78 -12.44 -29.76
C CYS A 277 12.59 -13.73 -30.57
N ARG A 278 11.51 -14.46 -30.27
CA ARG A 278 11.18 -15.71 -30.98
C ARG A 278 10.89 -15.46 -32.45
N ARG A 279 10.16 -14.38 -32.79
CA ARG A 279 9.87 -14.01 -34.18
C ARG A 279 11.16 -13.61 -34.95
N VAL A 280 12.02 -12.85 -34.28
CA VAL A 280 13.33 -12.45 -34.88
C VAL A 280 14.18 -13.68 -35.13
N ALA A 281 14.30 -14.59 -34.17
CA ALA A 281 15.05 -15.82 -34.29
C ALA A 281 14.58 -16.65 -35.51
N ARG A 282 13.24 -16.76 -35.65
CA ARG A 282 12.63 -17.46 -36.76
C ARG A 282 12.99 -16.79 -38.10
N LYS A 283 12.91 -15.46 -38.14
CA LYS A 283 13.25 -14.69 -39.36
C LYS A 283 14.71 -14.84 -39.74
N TRP A 284 15.58 -14.88 -38.75
CA TRP A 284 17.04 -15.00 -38.97
C TRP A 284 17.50 -16.47 -39.05
N GLN A 285 16.62 -17.42 -38.82
CA GLN A 285 16.92 -18.86 -38.84
C GLN A 285 18.04 -19.24 -37.86
N ILE A 286 17.97 -18.67 -36.64
CA ILE A 286 18.90 -18.95 -35.53
C ILE A 286 18.16 -19.45 -34.32
N ASP A 287 18.91 -19.95 -33.34
CA ASP A 287 18.36 -20.43 -32.09
C ASP A 287 17.63 -19.27 -31.34
N PRO A 288 16.41 -19.47 -30.89
CA PRO A 288 15.73 -18.44 -30.09
C PRO A 288 16.55 -17.96 -28.89
N ASP A 289 17.32 -18.83 -28.26
CA ASP A 289 18.15 -18.47 -27.09
C ASP A 289 19.35 -17.59 -27.46
N ALA A 290 19.62 -17.43 -28.75
CA ALA A 290 20.66 -16.51 -29.24
C ALA A 290 20.16 -15.07 -29.43
N VAL A 291 18.85 -14.83 -29.22
CA VAL A 291 18.25 -13.50 -29.36
C VAL A 291 17.81 -12.99 -27.99
N TYR A 292 18.29 -11.83 -27.64
CA TYR A 292 17.88 -11.20 -26.39
C TYR A 292 17.45 -9.75 -26.63
N TRP A 293 16.63 -9.25 -25.76
CA TRP A 293 16.15 -7.86 -25.75
C TRP A 293 17.14 -7.01 -24.97
N GLU A 294 17.54 -5.87 -25.56
CA GLU A 294 18.46 -4.96 -24.90
C GLU A 294 17.86 -3.55 -24.85
N UNK A 295 17.83 -3.11 -23.86
CA UNK A 295 17.29 -1.85 -23.59
C UNK A 295 18.17 -0.78 -24.06
N UNK A 296 18.21 -0.48 -24.79
CA UNK A 296 18.99 0.44 -25.35
C UNK A 296 18.55 1.54 -25.80
#